data_94e08d58ed1018ffcd98b582544385ce
#
_entry.id   94e08d58ed1018ffcd98b582544385ce
#
_cell.length_a   1.000
_cell.length_b   1.000
_cell.length_c   1.000
_cell.angle_alpha   90.00
_cell.angle_beta   90.00
_cell.angle_gamma   90.00
#
_symmetry.space_group_name_H-M   'P 1'
#
loop_
_entity.id
_entity.type
_entity.pdbx_description
1 polymer ?
#
loop_
_entity_poly.entity_id
_entity_poly.type
_entity_poly.pdbx_seq_one_letter_code
_entity_poly.pdbx_strand_id
1 'polypeptide(L)'
;MIQIKNAAELQKMRKACAISAAALKAGGEAIEPGITTAEIDKIIYDFIVRHGARPNFLHLYGFPATACISVNDTVIHGIPNKQQQIRPGDIVSIDTGCKIDGFNGDNACTYACGKIDLEAQRLLDVTKESLHRGIEMACGGNRVGDIGHAVQSYVEENGFSVVRTFVGHGVGKELHEDPEVPNFGNAGRGPRLVPGMCIAVEPMVCQYKYAVKTLKDGWTVKTCDGGLAAHFEHTMAITTTGAEVLTHGWEEPGWTL
;
A
#
# COMPACT_ATOMS: atom_id res chain seq x y z
N MET A 1 -7.64 -11.72 -16.89
CA MET A 1 -8.07 -13.05 -16.35
C MET A 1 -7.34 -13.30 -15.04
N ILE A 2 -8.07 -13.64 -13.98
CA ILE A 2 -7.51 -13.89 -12.65
C ILE A 2 -6.52 -15.06 -12.69
N GLN A 3 -5.32 -14.85 -12.15
CA GLN A 3 -4.23 -15.84 -12.13
C GLN A 3 -4.19 -16.55 -10.76
N ILE A 4 -4.28 -17.88 -10.78
CA ILE A 4 -4.16 -18.71 -9.58
C ILE A 4 -2.71 -19.22 -9.49
N LYS A 5 -2.03 -18.89 -8.41
CA LYS A 5 -0.65 -19.28 -8.18
C LYS A 5 -0.58 -20.67 -7.58
N ASN A 6 0.26 -21.52 -8.15
CA ASN A 6 0.59 -22.81 -7.56
C ASN A 6 1.60 -22.68 -6.41
N ALA A 7 1.90 -23.77 -5.71
CA ALA A 7 2.77 -23.77 -4.54
C ALA A 7 4.18 -23.19 -4.83
N ALA A 8 4.76 -23.49 -5.99
CA ALA A 8 6.09 -23.00 -6.37
C ALA A 8 6.05 -21.49 -6.69
N GLU A 9 4.97 -21.02 -7.31
CA GLU A 9 4.75 -19.59 -7.58
C GLU A 9 4.49 -18.81 -6.28
N LEU A 10 3.73 -19.38 -5.33
CA LEU A 10 3.54 -18.77 -4.01
C LEU A 10 4.86 -18.60 -3.23
N GLN A 11 5.80 -19.54 -3.36
CA GLN A 11 7.13 -19.38 -2.75
C GLN A 11 7.88 -18.17 -3.35
N LYS A 12 7.76 -17.95 -4.67
CA LYS A 12 8.35 -16.77 -5.31
C LYS A 12 7.66 -15.47 -4.89
N MET A 13 6.34 -15.50 -4.74
CA MET A 13 5.58 -14.37 -4.19
C MET A 13 6.06 -14.02 -2.77
N ARG A 14 6.17 -15.01 -1.87
CA ARG A 14 6.70 -14.79 -0.50
C ARG A 14 8.06 -14.13 -0.52
N LYS A 15 8.98 -14.58 -1.38
CA LYS A 15 10.31 -13.98 -1.51
C LYS A 15 10.26 -12.52 -1.97
N ALA A 16 9.46 -12.22 -3.00
CA ALA A 16 9.32 -10.86 -3.50
C ALA A 16 8.69 -9.95 -2.44
N CYS A 17 7.61 -10.40 -1.80
CA CYS A 17 6.91 -9.66 -0.75
C CYS A 17 7.77 -9.40 0.49
N ALA A 18 8.58 -10.39 0.92
CA ALA A 18 9.48 -10.21 2.05
C ALA A 18 10.56 -9.14 1.78
N ILE A 19 11.14 -9.11 0.57
CA ILE A 19 12.10 -8.06 0.18
C ILE A 19 11.40 -6.70 0.10
N SER A 20 10.17 -6.64 -0.46
CA SER A 20 9.40 -5.40 -0.54
C SER A 20 9.07 -4.85 0.84
N ALA A 21 8.61 -5.70 1.77
CA ALA A 21 8.32 -5.32 3.15
C ALA A 21 9.55 -4.78 3.88
N ALA A 22 10.71 -5.43 3.70
CA ALA A 22 11.95 -4.98 4.30
C ALA A 22 12.47 -3.65 3.69
N ALA A 23 12.25 -3.44 2.38
CA ALA A 23 12.58 -2.18 1.72
C ALA A 23 11.69 -1.03 2.20
N LEU A 24 10.38 -1.28 2.36
CA LEU A 24 9.43 -0.34 2.95
C LEU A 24 9.85 0.06 4.38
N LYS A 25 10.18 -0.94 5.20
CA LYS A 25 10.66 -0.71 6.57
C LYS A 25 11.93 0.15 6.60
N ALA A 26 12.92 -0.15 5.74
CA ALA A 26 14.15 0.63 5.66
C ALA A 26 13.87 2.10 5.26
N GLY A 27 12.93 2.34 4.34
CA GLY A 27 12.48 3.69 4.01
C GLY A 27 11.77 4.39 5.17
N GLY A 28 10.90 3.68 5.88
CA GLY A 28 10.17 4.20 7.04
C GLY A 28 11.07 4.56 8.22
N GLU A 29 12.06 3.70 8.54
CA GLU A 29 13.04 3.93 9.60
C GLU A 29 13.98 5.12 9.32
N ALA A 30 14.10 5.52 8.05
CA ALA A 30 14.89 6.70 7.66
C ALA A 30 14.13 8.02 7.80
N ILE A 31 12.83 7.98 8.12
CA ILE A 31 12.04 9.21 8.24
C ILE A 31 12.48 10.00 9.49
N GLU A 32 13.10 11.15 9.23
CA GLU A 32 13.50 12.11 10.25
C GLU A 32 13.34 13.54 9.71
N PRO A 33 13.25 14.53 10.59
CA PRO A 33 13.19 15.93 10.17
C PRO A 33 14.39 16.34 9.31
N GLY A 34 14.12 16.87 8.12
CA GLY A 34 15.11 17.36 7.17
C GLY A 34 15.49 16.40 6.07
N ILE A 35 15.20 15.09 6.21
CA ILE A 35 15.39 14.15 5.09
C ILE A 35 14.49 14.54 3.91
N THR A 36 14.99 14.40 2.70
CA THR A 36 14.20 14.63 1.48
C THR A 36 13.51 13.35 1.02
N THR A 37 12.39 13.50 0.33
CA THR A 37 11.71 12.33 -0.27
C THR A 37 12.59 11.59 -1.28
N ALA A 38 13.51 12.29 -1.96
CA ALA A 38 14.49 11.68 -2.86
C ALA A 38 15.54 10.82 -2.12
N GLU A 39 15.93 11.19 -0.90
CA GLU A 39 16.85 10.37 -0.09
C GLU A 39 16.17 9.10 0.41
N ILE A 40 14.90 9.17 0.81
CA ILE A 40 14.11 8.00 1.19
C ILE A 40 13.99 7.03 -0.02
N ASP A 41 13.64 7.54 -1.21
CA ASP A 41 13.58 6.75 -2.45
C ASP A 41 14.90 6.05 -2.74
N LYS A 42 16.02 6.74 -2.57
CA LYS A 42 17.35 6.16 -2.76
C LYS A 42 17.67 5.04 -1.77
N ILE A 43 17.29 5.18 -0.50
CA ILE A 43 17.47 4.13 0.52
C ILE A 43 16.70 2.87 0.11
N ILE A 44 15.45 3.02 -0.33
CA ILE A 44 14.61 1.93 -0.81
C ILE A 44 15.22 1.28 -2.05
N TYR A 45 15.68 2.07 -3.03
CA TYR A 45 16.35 1.57 -4.23
C TYR A 45 17.58 0.73 -3.88
N ASP A 46 18.49 1.29 -3.07
CA ASP A 46 19.73 0.63 -2.67
C ASP A 46 19.45 -0.69 -1.92
N PHE A 47 18.39 -0.70 -1.09
CA PHE A 47 17.96 -1.89 -0.38
C PHE A 47 17.50 -2.99 -1.35
N ILE A 48 16.57 -2.68 -2.25
CA ILE A 48 16.02 -3.63 -3.23
C ILE A 48 17.13 -4.23 -4.10
N VAL A 49 18.00 -3.38 -4.65
CA VAL A 49 19.09 -3.82 -5.55
C VAL A 49 20.10 -4.70 -4.81
N ARG A 50 20.45 -4.35 -3.57
CA ARG A 50 21.36 -5.14 -2.73
C ARG A 50 20.86 -6.55 -2.46
N HIS A 51 19.53 -6.75 -2.41
CA HIS A 51 18.91 -8.06 -2.23
C HIS A 51 18.64 -8.80 -3.53
N GLY A 52 19.23 -8.35 -4.65
CA GLY A 52 19.13 -9.00 -5.96
C GLY A 52 17.77 -8.88 -6.64
N ALA A 53 16.91 -8.02 -6.12
CA ALA A 53 15.65 -7.66 -6.73
C ALA A 53 15.76 -6.39 -7.58
N ARG A 54 14.71 -6.05 -8.32
CA ARG A 54 14.61 -4.78 -9.05
C ARG A 54 13.38 -4.01 -8.58
N PRO A 55 13.45 -2.68 -8.45
CA PRO A 55 12.27 -1.86 -8.21
C PRO A 55 11.25 -2.09 -9.34
N ASN A 56 9.99 -2.31 -8.99
CA ASN A 56 8.96 -2.58 -9.99
C ASN A 56 8.18 -1.33 -10.42
N PHE A 57 8.20 -0.24 -9.62
CA PHE A 57 7.57 1.04 -9.97
C PHE A 57 8.44 1.84 -10.95
N LEU A 58 9.77 1.74 -10.82
CA LEU A 58 10.70 2.52 -11.65
C LEU A 58 10.47 2.24 -13.14
N HIS A 59 10.06 3.29 -13.86
CA HIS A 59 9.68 3.28 -15.28
C HIS A 59 8.38 2.55 -15.63
N LEU A 60 7.63 2.02 -14.62
CA LEU A 60 6.32 1.45 -14.87
C LEU A 60 5.36 2.56 -15.33
N TYR A 61 4.79 2.41 -16.50
CA TYR A 61 3.94 3.44 -17.17
C TYR A 61 4.58 4.83 -17.23
N GLY A 62 5.91 4.92 -17.08
CA GLY A 62 6.67 6.17 -17.08
C GLY A 62 6.88 6.80 -15.71
N PHE A 63 6.53 6.11 -14.60
CA PHE A 63 6.81 6.62 -13.25
C PHE A 63 8.33 6.76 -13.02
N PRO A 64 8.83 7.92 -12.52
CA PRO A 64 10.26 8.21 -12.56
C PRO A 64 11.07 7.70 -11.36
N ALA A 65 10.46 7.03 -10.38
CA ALA A 65 11.08 6.71 -9.10
C ALA A 65 10.88 5.25 -8.68
N THR A 66 11.57 4.82 -7.62
CA THR A 66 11.48 3.48 -7.04
C THR A 66 10.26 3.32 -6.15
N ALA A 67 9.90 4.36 -5.43
CA ALA A 67 8.79 4.40 -4.49
C ALA A 67 7.92 5.63 -4.72
N CYS A 68 6.64 5.51 -4.39
CA CYS A 68 5.77 6.68 -4.22
C CYS A 68 5.95 7.20 -2.79
N ILE A 69 6.26 8.48 -2.63
CA ILE A 69 6.40 9.10 -1.31
C ILE A 69 5.46 10.28 -1.20
N SER A 70 4.39 10.07 -0.47
CA SER A 70 3.23 10.96 -0.40
C SER A 70 3.14 11.59 0.98
N VAL A 71 3.21 12.93 1.05
CA VAL A 71 3.28 13.68 2.30
C VAL A 71 1.97 14.42 2.55
N ASN A 72 1.40 14.27 3.74
CA ASN A 72 0.21 14.97 4.26
C ASN A 72 -1.03 14.83 3.37
N ASP A 73 -1.37 15.85 2.59
CA ASP A 73 -2.52 15.92 1.69
C ASP A 73 -2.31 15.17 0.36
N THR A 74 -1.12 14.64 0.13
CA THR A 74 -0.85 13.75 -0.99
C THR A 74 -1.30 12.34 -0.62
N VAL A 75 -2.23 11.79 -1.40
CA VAL A 75 -2.86 10.50 -1.14
C VAL A 75 -1.94 9.36 -1.57
N ILE A 76 -1.57 9.35 -2.87
CA ILE A 76 -0.71 8.35 -3.50
C ILE A 76 0.11 8.97 -4.64
N HIS A 77 1.04 8.20 -5.18
CA HIS A 77 1.85 8.50 -6.35
C HIS A 77 2.68 9.79 -6.21
N GLY A 78 3.00 10.20 -4.99
CA GLY A 78 3.91 11.32 -4.75
C GLY A 78 5.28 11.03 -5.36
N ILE A 79 5.75 11.90 -6.28
CA ILE A 79 7.05 11.74 -6.94
C ILE A 79 8.15 12.25 -5.98
N PRO A 80 9.09 11.38 -5.57
CA PRO A 80 10.22 11.79 -4.75
C PRO A 80 11.05 12.90 -5.39
N ASN A 81 11.42 13.92 -4.61
CA ASN A 81 12.26 15.01 -5.10
C ASN A 81 13.18 15.56 -4.02
N LYS A 82 14.24 16.27 -4.44
CA LYS A 82 15.28 16.82 -3.55
C LYS A 82 14.85 18.10 -2.81
N GLN A 83 13.76 18.72 -3.20
CA GLN A 83 13.26 19.97 -2.62
C GLN A 83 12.23 19.72 -1.51
N GLN A 84 11.59 18.56 -1.49
CA GLN A 84 10.61 18.21 -0.47
C GLN A 84 11.29 17.56 0.73
N GLN A 85 11.51 18.35 1.76
CA GLN A 85 12.03 17.90 3.05
C GLN A 85 10.87 17.54 3.98
N ILE A 86 11.03 16.44 4.72
CA ILE A 86 10.11 16.02 5.77
C ILE A 86 10.30 16.90 7.00
N ARG A 87 9.20 17.26 7.64
CA ARG A 87 9.15 18.14 8.80
C ARG A 87 8.55 17.43 10.02
N PRO A 88 8.90 17.86 11.23
CA PRO A 88 8.21 17.38 12.43
C PRO A 88 6.69 17.60 12.31
N GLY A 89 5.91 16.56 12.57
CA GLY A 89 4.45 16.60 12.47
C GLY A 89 3.90 16.14 11.11
N ASP A 90 4.74 15.92 10.10
CA ASP A 90 4.30 15.33 8.83
C ASP A 90 3.91 13.87 9.00
N ILE A 91 2.93 13.43 8.22
CA ILE A 91 2.68 12.02 7.93
C ILE A 91 3.15 11.71 6.52
N VAL A 92 3.81 10.56 6.35
CA VAL A 92 4.50 10.20 5.11
C VAL A 92 4.07 8.79 4.71
N SER A 93 3.28 8.68 3.66
CA SER A 93 2.95 7.40 3.04
C SER A 93 4.07 7.01 2.07
N ILE A 94 4.66 5.86 2.32
CA ILE A 94 5.61 5.22 1.40
C ILE A 94 4.90 4.02 0.82
N ASP A 95 4.93 3.92 -0.52
CA ASP A 95 4.41 2.80 -1.27
C ASP A 95 5.52 2.32 -2.20
N THR A 96 5.88 1.04 -2.12
CA THR A 96 7.00 0.47 -2.85
C THR A 96 6.82 -1.01 -3.12
N GLY A 97 7.40 -1.43 -4.22
CA GLY A 97 7.42 -2.82 -4.59
C GLY A 97 8.71 -3.25 -5.29
N CYS A 98 8.91 -4.54 -5.36
CA CYS A 98 10.05 -5.10 -6.09
C CYS A 98 9.67 -6.36 -6.87
N LYS A 99 10.49 -6.68 -7.88
CA LYS A 99 10.36 -7.90 -8.68
C LYS A 99 11.60 -8.77 -8.55
N ILE A 100 11.42 -10.04 -8.22
CA ILE A 100 12.46 -11.06 -8.19
C ILE A 100 11.90 -12.41 -8.65
N ASP A 101 12.71 -13.23 -9.31
CA ASP A 101 12.34 -14.56 -9.82
C ASP A 101 11.04 -14.54 -10.67
N GLY A 102 10.77 -13.39 -11.32
CA GLY A 102 9.62 -13.18 -12.19
C GLY A 102 8.33 -12.77 -11.48
N PHE A 103 8.31 -12.58 -10.16
CA PHE A 103 7.13 -12.20 -9.38
C PHE A 103 7.34 -10.86 -8.66
N ASN A 104 6.22 -10.18 -8.41
CA ASN A 104 6.19 -8.89 -7.74
C ASN A 104 5.76 -9.04 -6.27
N GLY A 105 6.29 -8.16 -5.42
CA GLY A 105 5.76 -7.83 -4.11
C GLY A 105 5.40 -6.36 -4.09
N ASP A 106 4.36 -5.99 -3.33
CA ASP A 106 3.79 -4.65 -3.26
C ASP A 106 3.27 -4.36 -1.87
N ASN A 107 3.55 -3.17 -1.33
CA ASN A 107 3.11 -2.80 0.01
C ASN A 107 3.29 -1.32 0.32
N ALA A 108 2.40 -0.77 1.15
CA ALA A 108 2.48 0.61 1.60
C ALA A 108 2.25 0.77 3.11
N CYS A 109 2.84 1.83 3.66
CA CYS A 109 2.62 2.24 5.04
C CYS A 109 2.77 3.76 5.19
N THR A 110 1.95 4.34 6.06
CA THR A 110 2.05 5.74 6.46
C THR A 110 2.76 5.85 7.81
N TYR A 111 3.84 6.62 7.84
CA TYR A 111 4.69 6.86 9.00
C TYR A 111 4.51 8.29 9.52
N ALA A 112 4.66 8.47 10.82
CA ALA A 112 4.69 9.78 11.45
C ALA A 112 6.15 10.29 11.55
N CYS A 113 6.40 11.55 11.21
CA CYS A 113 7.67 12.19 11.48
C CYS A 113 7.64 12.90 12.85
N GLY A 114 8.15 12.23 13.87
CA GLY A 114 8.10 12.72 15.24
C GLY A 114 6.68 12.72 15.82
N LYS A 115 6.35 13.75 16.62
CA LYS A 115 5.02 13.88 17.22
C LYS A 115 4.05 14.50 16.22
N ILE A 116 2.99 13.80 15.89
CA ILE A 116 1.86 14.30 15.09
C ILE A 116 0.69 14.70 15.99
N ASP A 117 -0.30 15.41 15.45
CA ASP A 117 -1.51 15.73 16.18
C ASP A 117 -2.43 14.52 16.37
N LEU A 118 -3.40 14.65 17.28
CA LEU A 118 -4.29 13.54 17.65
C LEU A 118 -5.19 13.10 16.48
N GLU A 119 -5.59 14.02 15.62
CA GLU A 119 -6.45 13.69 14.48
C GLU A 119 -5.66 12.98 13.37
N ALA A 120 -4.40 13.40 13.14
CA ALA A 120 -3.48 12.68 12.26
C ALA A 120 -3.21 11.25 12.79
N GLN A 121 -2.94 11.09 14.08
CA GLN A 121 -2.75 9.77 14.69
C GLN A 121 -3.99 8.90 14.51
N ARG A 122 -5.18 9.46 14.77
CA ARG A 122 -6.43 8.76 14.60
C ARG A 122 -6.67 8.33 13.14
N LEU A 123 -6.31 9.18 12.16
CA LEU A 123 -6.37 8.83 10.75
C LEU A 123 -5.47 7.61 10.42
N LEU A 124 -4.23 7.59 10.93
CA LEU A 124 -3.32 6.46 10.74
C LEU A 124 -3.90 5.18 11.36
N ASP A 125 -4.34 5.25 12.61
CA ASP A 125 -4.86 4.09 13.36
C ASP A 125 -6.10 3.51 12.67
N VAL A 126 -7.05 4.36 12.23
CA VAL A 126 -8.27 3.94 11.54
C VAL A 126 -7.96 3.35 10.18
N THR A 127 -7.02 3.95 9.42
CA THR A 127 -6.63 3.42 8.10
C THR A 127 -5.98 2.05 8.23
N LYS A 128 -5.06 1.90 9.18
CA LYS A 128 -4.40 0.62 9.45
C LYS A 128 -5.40 -0.44 9.90
N GLU A 129 -6.27 -0.14 10.86
CA GLU A 129 -7.31 -1.08 11.32
C GLU A 129 -8.28 -1.43 10.19
N SER A 130 -8.61 -0.49 9.30
CA SER A 130 -9.48 -0.78 8.15
C SER A 130 -8.85 -1.80 7.20
N LEU A 131 -7.52 -1.76 7.01
CA LEU A 131 -6.77 -2.78 6.27
C LEU A 131 -6.93 -4.16 6.93
N HIS A 132 -6.74 -4.26 8.25
CA HIS A 132 -6.90 -5.53 8.97
C HIS A 132 -8.32 -6.09 8.82
N ARG A 133 -9.35 -5.25 8.89
CA ARG A 133 -10.74 -5.64 8.64
C ARG A 133 -10.97 -6.16 7.22
N GLY A 134 -10.33 -5.52 6.23
CA GLY A 134 -10.33 -6.02 4.85
C GLY A 134 -9.67 -7.40 4.72
N ILE A 135 -8.52 -7.59 5.39
CA ILE A 135 -7.78 -8.85 5.40
C ILE A 135 -8.61 -9.99 6.03
N GLU A 136 -9.35 -9.74 7.10
CA GLU A 136 -10.25 -10.72 7.70
C GLU A 136 -11.31 -11.25 6.72
N MET A 137 -11.76 -10.40 5.79
CA MET A 137 -12.71 -10.79 4.75
C MET A 137 -12.03 -11.47 3.55
N ALA A 138 -10.72 -11.44 3.42
CA ALA A 138 -9.96 -12.03 2.33
C ALA A 138 -9.81 -13.55 2.50
N CYS A 139 -10.92 -14.27 2.45
CA CYS A 139 -11.03 -15.71 2.66
C CYS A 139 -11.63 -16.40 1.43
N GLY A 140 -11.18 -17.62 1.15
CA GLY A 140 -11.75 -18.46 0.09
C GLY A 140 -13.27 -18.64 0.26
N GLY A 141 -14.01 -18.32 -0.81
CA GLY A 141 -15.47 -18.35 -0.81
C GLY A 141 -16.14 -16.99 -0.67
N ASN A 142 -15.52 -16.03 0.03
CA ASN A 142 -15.94 -14.63 0.04
C ASN A 142 -15.75 -13.97 -1.33
N ARG A 143 -16.16 -12.73 -1.45
CA ARG A 143 -16.03 -11.93 -2.68
C ARG A 143 -15.23 -10.66 -2.41
N VAL A 144 -14.68 -10.10 -3.46
CA VAL A 144 -13.93 -8.81 -3.38
C VAL A 144 -14.76 -7.71 -2.71
N GLY A 145 -16.06 -7.65 -2.97
CA GLY A 145 -16.96 -6.68 -2.33
C GLY A 145 -17.10 -6.85 -0.82
N ASP A 146 -16.83 -8.02 -0.26
CA ASP A 146 -16.83 -8.21 1.20
C ASP A 146 -15.65 -7.48 1.84
N ILE A 147 -14.48 -7.48 1.16
CA ILE A 147 -13.29 -6.72 1.57
C ILE A 147 -13.61 -5.22 1.56
N GLY A 148 -14.06 -4.70 0.41
CA GLY A 148 -14.34 -3.27 0.26
C GLY A 148 -15.42 -2.77 1.22
N HIS A 149 -16.46 -3.57 1.48
CA HIS A 149 -17.50 -3.24 2.44
C HIS A 149 -16.97 -3.14 3.87
N ALA A 150 -16.13 -4.08 4.29
CA ALA A 150 -15.53 -4.07 5.63
C ALA A 150 -14.62 -2.86 5.85
N VAL A 151 -13.77 -2.54 4.85
CA VAL A 151 -12.91 -1.35 4.88
C VAL A 151 -13.76 -0.08 4.96
N GLN A 152 -14.69 0.11 4.04
CA GLN A 152 -15.51 1.32 3.95
C GLN A 152 -16.34 1.55 5.21
N SER A 153 -17.03 0.53 5.68
CA SER A 153 -17.90 0.64 6.87
C SER A 153 -17.12 1.14 8.07
N TYR A 154 -15.96 0.54 8.33
CA TYR A 154 -15.14 0.92 9.46
C TYR A 154 -14.60 2.36 9.35
N VAL A 155 -14.09 2.73 8.18
CA VAL A 155 -13.56 4.08 7.93
C VAL A 155 -14.65 5.14 8.11
N GLU A 156 -15.83 4.95 7.50
CA GLU A 156 -16.92 5.91 7.53
C GLU A 156 -17.58 6.00 8.93
N GLU A 157 -17.70 4.91 9.68
CA GLU A 157 -18.12 4.89 11.08
C GLU A 157 -17.19 5.70 12.00
N ASN A 158 -15.91 5.81 11.64
CA ASN A 158 -14.93 6.62 12.35
C ASN A 158 -14.84 8.06 11.84
N GLY A 159 -15.72 8.49 10.90
CA GLY A 159 -15.83 9.87 10.43
C GLY A 159 -14.82 10.28 9.36
N PHE A 160 -14.09 9.33 8.78
CA PHE A 160 -13.18 9.51 7.66
C PHE A 160 -13.82 9.08 6.33
N SER A 161 -13.12 9.21 5.22
CA SER A 161 -13.64 8.87 3.90
C SER A 161 -12.67 8.01 3.10
N VAL A 162 -13.19 6.97 2.44
CA VAL A 162 -12.40 6.08 1.57
C VAL A 162 -12.33 6.64 0.16
N VAL A 163 -11.13 6.71 -0.42
CA VAL A 163 -10.92 7.05 -1.83
C VAL A 163 -11.58 6.02 -2.73
N ARG A 164 -12.23 6.49 -3.81
CA ARG A 164 -13.01 5.64 -4.74
C ARG A 164 -12.44 5.56 -6.14
N THR A 165 -11.46 6.40 -6.46
CA THR A 165 -10.87 6.47 -7.80
C THR A 165 -9.77 5.43 -8.01
N PHE A 166 -9.11 5.02 -6.93
CA PHE A 166 -8.03 4.05 -6.93
C PHE A 166 -8.42 2.86 -6.06
N VAL A 167 -7.94 1.68 -6.45
CA VAL A 167 -8.35 0.39 -5.89
C VAL A 167 -7.18 -0.56 -5.85
N GLY A 168 -7.24 -1.54 -4.95
CA GLY A 168 -6.30 -2.65 -4.92
C GLY A 168 -6.45 -3.57 -6.14
N HIS A 169 -5.58 -4.54 -6.26
CA HIS A 169 -5.45 -5.35 -7.46
C HIS A 169 -4.92 -6.75 -7.18
N GLY A 170 -5.00 -7.64 -8.17
CA GLY A 170 -4.23 -8.86 -8.17
C GLY A 170 -2.73 -8.56 -8.30
N VAL A 171 -1.90 -9.39 -7.71
CA VAL A 171 -0.42 -9.28 -7.78
C VAL A 171 0.17 -10.61 -8.23
N GLY A 172 1.18 -10.58 -9.11
CA GLY A 172 1.83 -11.80 -9.57
C GLY A 172 3.02 -11.56 -10.48
N LYS A 173 2.97 -12.11 -11.70
CA LYS A 173 4.00 -11.88 -12.72
C LYS A 173 3.97 -10.44 -13.22
N GLU A 174 2.78 -9.87 -13.31
CA GLU A 174 2.60 -8.43 -13.47
C GLU A 174 2.31 -7.80 -12.11
N LEU A 175 2.65 -6.52 -11.97
CA LEU A 175 2.38 -5.78 -10.74
C LEU A 175 0.87 -5.67 -10.53
N HIS A 176 0.16 -5.23 -11.55
CA HIS A 176 -1.30 -5.11 -11.55
C HIS A 176 -1.92 -6.24 -12.38
N GLU A 177 -2.57 -7.17 -11.70
CA GLU A 177 -3.36 -8.26 -12.29
C GLU A 177 -4.84 -8.14 -11.90
N ASP A 178 -5.71 -8.86 -12.60
CA ASP A 178 -7.08 -9.07 -12.11
C ASP A 178 -7.08 -9.87 -10.77
N PRO A 179 -8.06 -9.64 -9.91
CA PRO A 179 -9.15 -8.68 -10.02
C PRO A 179 -8.77 -7.29 -9.48
N GLU A 180 -9.53 -6.25 -9.86
CA GLU A 180 -9.60 -5.04 -9.04
C GLU A 180 -10.16 -5.36 -7.65
N VAL A 181 -9.61 -4.71 -6.61
CA VAL A 181 -9.99 -4.89 -5.21
C VAL A 181 -10.37 -3.52 -4.60
N PRO A 182 -11.58 -3.01 -4.85
CA PRO A 182 -12.01 -1.75 -4.29
C PRO A 182 -12.06 -1.78 -2.76
N ASN A 183 -11.69 -0.65 -2.15
CA ASN A 183 -11.77 -0.43 -0.70
C ASN A 183 -13.16 0.05 -0.25
N PHE A 184 -14.17 -0.09 -1.11
CA PHE A 184 -15.55 0.32 -0.90
C PHE A 184 -16.50 -0.59 -1.68
N GLY A 185 -17.79 -0.55 -1.34
CA GLY A 185 -18.82 -1.25 -2.08
C GLY A 185 -19.75 -2.08 -1.21
N ASN A 186 -20.49 -2.96 -1.86
CA ASN A 186 -21.50 -3.79 -1.20
C ASN A 186 -20.97 -5.20 -0.96
N ALA A 187 -21.21 -5.73 0.23
CA ALA A 187 -20.92 -7.13 0.56
C ALA A 187 -21.60 -8.10 -0.42
N GLY A 188 -20.96 -9.24 -0.67
CA GLY A 188 -21.44 -10.27 -1.56
C GLY A 188 -21.36 -9.95 -3.07
N ARG A 189 -20.64 -8.90 -3.47
CA ARG A 189 -20.48 -8.48 -4.86
C ARG A 189 -19.06 -8.70 -5.37
N GLY A 190 -18.91 -8.64 -6.69
CA GLY A 190 -17.62 -8.80 -7.37
C GLY A 190 -17.15 -10.26 -7.50
N PRO A 191 -15.93 -10.47 -7.99
CA PRO A 191 -15.31 -11.77 -8.14
C PRO A 191 -15.25 -12.55 -6.83
N ARG A 192 -15.40 -13.88 -6.94
CA ARG A 192 -15.22 -14.78 -5.79
C ARG A 192 -13.74 -14.97 -5.52
N LEU A 193 -13.34 -14.89 -4.25
CA LEU A 193 -11.99 -15.19 -3.81
C LEU A 193 -11.77 -16.71 -3.82
N VAL A 194 -10.67 -17.11 -4.44
CA VAL A 194 -10.32 -18.52 -4.63
C VAL A 194 -8.90 -18.75 -4.10
N PRO A 195 -8.65 -19.84 -3.37
CA PRO A 195 -7.31 -20.18 -2.89
C PRO A 195 -6.27 -20.17 -4.01
N GLY A 196 -5.12 -19.55 -3.74
CA GLY A 196 -4.06 -19.32 -4.73
C GLY A 196 -4.14 -17.98 -5.47
N MET A 197 -5.21 -17.20 -5.31
CA MET A 197 -5.19 -15.79 -5.71
C MET A 197 -4.20 -15.03 -4.80
N CYS A 198 -3.41 -14.10 -5.40
CA CYS A 198 -2.66 -13.10 -4.65
C CYS A 198 -3.22 -11.74 -4.99
N ILE A 199 -3.54 -10.96 -3.97
CA ILE A 199 -4.16 -9.63 -4.10
C ILE A 199 -3.49 -8.61 -3.18
N ALA A 200 -3.49 -7.35 -3.59
CA ALA A 200 -3.23 -6.20 -2.75
C ALA A 200 -4.55 -5.67 -2.19
N VAL A 201 -4.59 -5.42 -0.88
CA VAL A 201 -5.65 -4.66 -0.20
C VAL A 201 -5.01 -3.41 0.34
N GLU A 202 -5.49 -2.25 -0.11
CA GLU A 202 -4.77 -0.98 0.01
C GLU A 202 -5.70 0.21 0.31
N PRO A 203 -6.32 0.29 1.49
CA PRO A 203 -7.15 1.43 1.84
C PRO A 203 -6.38 2.75 1.78
N MET A 204 -6.89 3.66 0.97
CA MET A 204 -6.52 5.07 0.93
C MET A 204 -7.63 5.87 1.61
N VAL A 205 -7.31 6.51 2.72
CA VAL A 205 -8.30 7.19 3.58
C VAL A 205 -7.99 8.67 3.66
N CYS A 206 -9.01 9.49 3.43
CA CYS A 206 -8.94 10.95 3.54
C CYS A 206 -9.58 11.43 4.85
N GLN A 207 -8.97 12.45 5.45
CA GLN A 207 -9.44 13.07 6.69
C GLN A 207 -10.88 13.61 6.57
N TYR A 208 -11.24 14.18 5.43
CA TYR A 208 -12.57 14.78 5.24
C TYR A 208 -13.32 14.08 4.10
N LYS A 209 -13.19 14.56 2.85
CA LYS A 209 -13.94 14.04 1.69
C LYS A 209 -13.06 13.11 0.85
N TYR A 210 -13.68 12.11 0.26
CA TYR A 210 -13.00 11.13 -0.60
C TYR A 210 -12.56 11.67 -1.97
N ALA A 211 -12.97 12.90 -2.33
CA ALA A 211 -12.64 13.47 -3.63
C ALA A 211 -11.16 13.81 -3.75
N VAL A 212 -10.54 13.32 -4.80
CA VAL A 212 -9.11 13.51 -5.08
C VAL A 212 -8.89 14.09 -6.47
N LYS A 213 -7.70 14.64 -6.71
CA LYS A 213 -7.30 15.21 -8.00
C LYS A 213 -5.86 14.81 -8.32
N THR A 214 -5.62 14.45 -9.58
CA THR A 214 -4.26 14.27 -10.10
C THR A 214 -3.67 15.62 -10.50
N LEU A 215 -2.42 15.85 -10.14
CA LEU A 215 -1.70 17.07 -10.48
C LEU A 215 -1.23 17.08 -11.94
N LYS A 216 -0.66 18.22 -12.39
CA LYS A 216 -0.18 18.39 -13.77
C LYS A 216 1.01 17.50 -14.14
N ASP A 217 1.70 16.93 -13.16
CA ASP A 217 2.77 15.97 -13.38
C ASP A 217 2.26 14.61 -13.90
N GLY A 218 0.93 14.41 -13.90
CA GLY A 218 0.25 13.21 -14.36
C GLY A 218 0.24 12.06 -13.36
N TRP A 219 0.86 12.23 -12.17
CA TRP A 219 1.03 11.19 -11.16
C TRP A 219 0.48 11.56 -9.79
N THR A 220 1.01 12.62 -9.20
CA THR A 220 0.70 12.99 -7.81
C THR A 220 -0.79 13.20 -7.60
N VAL A 221 -1.37 12.43 -6.71
CA VAL A 221 -2.79 12.51 -6.35
C VAL A 221 -2.93 13.18 -5.00
N LYS A 222 -3.73 14.24 -4.93
CA LYS A 222 -4.00 15.00 -3.70
C LYS A 222 -5.47 15.00 -3.34
N THR A 223 -5.76 15.19 -2.06
CA THR A 223 -7.11 15.50 -1.59
C THR A 223 -7.59 16.83 -2.22
N CYS A 224 -8.88 16.91 -2.54
CA CYS A 224 -9.43 18.15 -3.11
C CYS A 224 -9.63 19.27 -2.07
N ASP A 225 -9.76 18.90 -0.81
CA ASP A 225 -10.08 19.82 0.31
C ASP A 225 -8.86 20.17 1.17
N GLY A 226 -7.66 19.60 0.87
CA GLY A 226 -6.44 19.85 1.61
C GLY A 226 -6.33 19.10 2.94
N GLY A 227 -7.27 18.19 3.24
CA GLY A 227 -7.20 17.31 4.39
C GLY A 227 -6.08 16.28 4.24
N LEU A 228 -5.62 15.72 5.37
CA LEU A 228 -4.63 14.66 5.40
C LEU A 228 -5.14 13.39 4.72
N ALA A 229 -4.23 12.57 4.22
CA ALA A 229 -4.52 11.23 3.72
C ALA A 229 -3.52 10.21 4.23
N ALA A 230 -3.98 8.99 4.46
CA ALA A 230 -3.14 7.85 4.84
C ALA A 230 -3.38 6.68 3.88
N HIS A 231 -2.33 5.91 3.65
CA HIS A 231 -2.31 4.73 2.80
C HIS A 231 -1.58 3.59 3.50
N PHE A 232 -2.25 2.46 3.63
CA PHE A 232 -1.68 1.21 4.15
C PHE A 232 -2.03 0.09 3.20
N GLU A 233 -1.11 -0.84 2.99
CA GLU A 233 -1.30 -1.92 2.03
C GLU A 233 -0.56 -3.19 2.44
N HIS A 234 -1.22 -4.31 2.17
CA HIS A 234 -0.58 -5.62 2.15
C HIS A 234 -0.90 -6.40 0.88
N THR A 235 0.13 -7.05 0.32
CA THR A 235 -0.06 -8.18 -0.59
C THR A 235 -0.28 -9.47 0.23
N MET A 236 -1.31 -10.22 -0.12
CA MET A 236 -1.67 -11.47 0.55
C MET A 236 -2.04 -12.58 -0.43
N ALA A 237 -1.90 -13.83 0.00
CA ALA A 237 -2.40 -15.00 -0.71
C ALA A 237 -3.70 -15.48 -0.07
N ILE A 238 -4.74 -15.70 -0.89
CA ILE A 238 -6.01 -16.28 -0.44
C ILE A 238 -5.79 -17.76 -0.16
N THR A 239 -6.27 -18.22 1.00
CA THR A 239 -6.29 -19.63 1.41
C THR A 239 -7.72 -20.12 1.58
N THR A 240 -7.90 -21.37 1.95
CA THR A 240 -9.23 -21.95 2.24
C THR A 240 -9.84 -21.43 3.53
N THR A 241 -9.03 -20.94 4.45
CA THR A 241 -9.46 -20.55 5.82
C THR A 241 -9.20 -19.09 6.15
N GLY A 242 -8.64 -18.30 5.23
CA GLY A 242 -8.31 -16.88 5.45
C GLY A 242 -7.33 -16.37 4.41
N ALA A 243 -6.58 -15.34 4.76
CA ALA A 243 -5.48 -14.80 3.98
C ALA A 243 -4.14 -15.07 4.68
N GLU A 244 -3.12 -15.38 3.88
CA GLU A 244 -1.72 -15.33 4.30
C GLU A 244 -1.15 -13.98 3.86
N VAL A 245 -0.83 -13.09 4.81
CA VAL A 245 -0.16 -11.82 4.51
C VAL A 245 1.27 -12.11 4.10
N LEU A 246 1.66 -11.76 2.88
CA LEU A 246 2.98 -12.05 2.33
C LEU A 246 3.99 -10.92 2.60
N THR A 247 3.52 -9.70 2.78
CA THR A 247 4.31 -8.49 3.08
C THR A 247 4.33 -8.17 4.57
N HIS A 248 4.24 -9.19 5.44
CA HIS A 248 4.36 -8.99 6.88
C HIS A 248 5.77 -8.54 7.29
N GLY A 249 5.89 -7.98 8.49
CA GLY A 249 7.18 -7.67 9.11
C GLY A 249 7.48 -6.18 9.27
N TRP A 250 7.03 -5.30 8.36
CA TRP A 250 7.26 -3.86 8.54
C TRP A 250 6.51 -3.28 9.75
N GLU A 251 5.46 -3.95 10.21
CA GLU A 251 4.71 -3.57 11.41
C GLU A 251 5.35 -4.08 12.72
N GLU A 252 6.26 -5.06 12.64
CA GLU A 252 6.80 -5.74 13.79
C GLU A 252 8.10 -5.09 14.27
N PRO A 253 8.16 -4.59 15.53
CA PRO A 253 9.40 -4.06 16.08
C PRO A 253 10.52 -5.13 16.05
N GLY A 254 11.70 -4.76 15.52
CA GLY A 254 12.86 -5.63 15.49
C GLY A 254 12.84 -6.71 14.41
N TRP A 255 11.80 -6.79 13.56
CA TRP A 255 11.81 -7.72 12.44
C TRP A 255 12.90 -7.37 11.42
N THR A 256 13.58 -8.37 10.91
CA THR A 256 14.60 -8.29 9.84
C THR A 256 14.36 -9.36 8.80
N LEU A 257 14.74 -9.10 7.56
CA LEU A 257 14.68 -10.04 6.43
C LEU A 257 15.63 -11.21 6.63
#